data_f9cf57082029dae2555db38f5b43deed
#
_entry.id   f9cf57082029dae2555db38f5b43deed
#
_cell.length_a   1.000
_cell.length_b   1.000
_cell.length_c   1.000
_cell.angle_alpha   90.00
_cell.angle_beta   90.00
_cell.angle_gamma   90.00
#
_symmetry.space_group_name_H-M   'P 1'
#
loop_
_entity.id
_entity.type
_entity.pdbx_description
1 polymer ?
#
loop_
_entity_poly.entity_id
_entity_poly.type
_entity_poly.pdbx_seq_one_letter_code
_entity_poly.pdbx_strand_id
1 'polypeptide(L)'
;MVSGAIRKALEDVLGRSREAERVSEVLEEYREILEREWLSRDRPRGVVDIDVRKYGRAVVIGDIHGDLDTLVSILEHIDLERVLREDTLLIFLGDYVDRGDKQLETLLFISKLKTLYGERVITLRGNHEPPESLPVYPHDYPDALRWRFGSQWRRLYDLSKKIFDLLPYAAVYRGTAVFLHGGVPVFSTIDCWE
;
A
#
# COMPACT_ATOMS: atom_id res chain seq x y z
N MET A 1 8.02 20.36 12.43
CA MET A 1 8.78 19.32 13.15
C MET A 1 8.15 17.98 12.79
N VAL A 2 8.97 17.05 12.33
CA VAL A 2 8.53 15.70 11.97
C VAL A 2 7.80 15.07 13.16
N SER A 3 6.61 14.55 12.93
CA SER A 3 5.86 13.80 13.93
C SER A 3 6.69 12.59 14.39
N GLY A 4 6.71 12.36 15.69
CA GLY A 4 7.61 11.35 16.28
C GLY A 4 7.38 9.91 15.79
N ALA A 5 6.13 9.53 15.45
CA ALA A 5 5.81 8.18 15.02
C ALA A 5 6.19 7.92 13.55
N ILE A 6 5.99 8.89 12.66
CA ILE A 6 6.42 8.78 11.23
C ILE A 6 7.94 8.67 11.15
N ARG A 7 8.66 9.50 11.87
CA ARG A 7 10.12 9.45 11.91
C ARG A 7 10.61 8.10 12.43
N LYS A 8 10.05 7.63 13.54
CA LYS A 8 10.39 6.34 14.11
C LYS A 8 10.08 5.18 13.17
N ALA A 9 8.96 5.24 12.45
CA ALA A 9 8.60 4.26 11.42
C ALA A 9 9.61 4.26 10.27
N LEU A 10 10.02 5.44 9.81
CA LEU A 10 11.03 5.58 8.76
C LEU A 10 12.39 5.02 9.20
N GLU A 11 12.86 5.39 10.39
CA GLU A 11 14.13 4.89 10.96
C GLU A 11 14.12 3.36 11.12
N ASP A 12 13.01 2.79 11.61
CA ASP A 12 12.82 1.33 11.73
C ASP A 12 12.90 0.66 10.36
N VAL A 13 12.20 1.17 9.35
CA VAL A 13 12.21 0.64 7.99
C VAL A 13 13.60 0.71 7.36
N LEU A 14 14.28 1.86 7.43
CA LEU A 14 15.63 2.02 6.88
C LEU A 14 16.66 1.10 7.57
N GLY A 15 16.48 0.83 8.86
CA GLY A 15 17.28 -0.16 9.57
C GLY A 15 17.01 -1.59 9.13
N ARG A 16 15.74 -1.96 8.95
CA ARG A 16 15.30 -3.32 8.59
C ARG A 16 15.51 -3.66 7.12
N SER A 17 15.46 -2.69 6.22
CA SER A 17 15.59 -2.91 4.76
C SER A 17 16.93 -3.51 4.32
N ARG A 18 17.90 -3.62 5.23
CA ARG A 18 19.25 -4.14 4.96
C ARG A 18 19.37 -5.66 5.14
N GLU A 19 18.47 -6.29 5.85
CA GLU A 19 18.53 -7.70 6.24
C GLU A 19 17.26 -8.42 5.74
N ALA A 20 17.43 -9.47 4.93
CA ALA A 20 16.31 -10.18 4.29
C ALA A 20 15.31 -10.75 5.31
N GLU A 21 15.77 -11.26 6.44
CA GLU A 21 14.93 -11.79 7.51
C GLU A 21 14.03 -10.70 8.09
N ARG A 22 14.59 -9.52 8.36
CA ARG A 22 13.83 -8.39 8.90
C ARG A 22 12.85 -7.79 7.90
N VAL A 23 13.22 -7.80 6.61
CA VAL A 23 12.30 -7.46 5.52
C VAL A 23 11.13 -8.45 5.50
N SER A 24 11.43 -9.75 5.58
CA SER A 24 10.39 -10.79 5.63
C SER A 24 9.42 -10.59 6.79
N GLU A 25 9.91 -10.25 7.99
CA GLU A 25 9.07 -10.00 9.17
C GLU A 25 8.06 -8.87 8.92
N VAL A 26 8.50 -7.73 8.36
CA VAL A 26 7.62 -6.59 8.07
C VAL A 26 6.60 -6.95 7.00
N LEU A 27 7.01 -7.63 5.94
CA LEU A 27 6.12 -8.05 4.86
C LEU A 27 5.10 -9.10 5.33
N GLU A 28 5.50 -10.06 6.18
CA GLU A 28 4.57 -11.04 6.76
C GLU A 28 3.55 -10.36 7.69
N GLU A 29 3.98 -9.44 8.55
CA GLU A 29 3.06 -8.65 9.39
C GLU A 29 2.01 -7.92 8.54
N TYR A 30 2.43 -7.30 7.44
CA TYR A 30 1.53 -6.61 6.51
C TYR A 30 0.57 -7.58 5.81
N ARG A 31 1.09 -8.71 5.31
CA ARG A 31 0.27 -9.76 4.70
C ARG A 31 -0.84 -10.24 5.64
N GLU A 32 -0.50 -10.52 6.90
CA GLU A 32 -1.46 -10.97 7.92
C GLU A 32 -2.55 -9.92 8.21
N ILE A 33 -2.20 -8.62 8.18
CA ILE A 33 -3.17 -7.54 8.34
C ILE A 33 -4.15 -7.55 7.17
N LEU A 34 -3.65 -7.62 5.95
CA LEU A 34 -4.49 -7.66 4.75
C LEU A 34 -5.38 -8.89 4.72
N GLU A 35 -4.87 -10.08 5.06
CA GLU A 35 -5.65 -11.31 5.14
C GLU A 35 -6.80 -11.20 6.17
N ARG A 36 -6.53 -10.66 7.35
CA ARG A 36 -7.56 -10.42 8.37
C ARG A 36 -8.63 -9.45 7.88
N GLU A 37 -8.24 -8.40 7.18
CA GLU A 37 -9.20 -7.47 6.58
C GLU A 37 -10.07 -8.15 5.51
N TRP A 38 -9.51 -9.08 4.73
CA TRP A 38 -10.26 -9.85 3.76
C TRP A 38 -11.29 -10.78 4.40
N LEU A 39 -10.91 -11.48 5.47
CA LEU A 39 -11.76 -12.41 6.18
C LEU A 39 -12.91 -11.72 6.94
N SER A 40 -12.72 -10.47 7.33
CA SER A 40 -13.70 -9.69 8.09
C SER A 40 -14.77 -9.00 7.23
N ARG A 41 -14.70 -9.11 5.90
CA ARG A 41 -15.60 -8.41 4.97
C ARG A 41 -16.63 -9.33 4.36
N ASP A 42 -17.90 -9.01 4.55
CA ASP A 42 -19.05 -9.69 3.91
C ASP A 42 -19.22 -9.31 2.41
N ARG A 43 -18.13 -8.93 1.72
CA ARG A 43 -18.20 -8.35 0.37
C ARG A 43 -17.28 -9.01 -0.63
N PRO A 44 -17.52 -8.78 -1.93
CA PRO A 44 -16.66 -9.28 -2.99
C PRO A 44 -15.20 -8.90 -2.72
N ARG A 45 -14.31 -9.83 -2.93
CA ARG A 45 -12.87 -9.62 -2.80
C ARG A 45 -12.45 -8.47 -3.70
N GLY A 46 -11.62 -7.56 -3.18
CA GLY A 46 -11.03 -6.49 -3.96
C GLY A 46 -11.65 -5.11 -3.77
N VAL A 47 -12.73 -4.96 -3.00
CA VAL A 47 -13.34 -3.64 -2.74
C VAL A 47 -13.38 -3.34 -1.25
N VAL A 48 -12.92 -2.15 -0.85
CA VAL A 48 -13.04 -1.60 0.50
C VAL A 48 -14.25 -0.68 0.57
N ASP A 49 -15.16 -0.96 1.47
CA ASP A 49 -16.25 -0.06 1.81
C ASP A 49 -15.82 0.91 2.90
N ILE A 50 -15.90 2.19 2.63
CA ILE A 50 -15.59 3.24 3.61
C ILE A 50 -16.84 3.56 4.42
N ASP A 51 -16.76 3.44 5.75
CA ASP A 51 -17.87 3.83 6.63
C ASP A 51 -18.05 5.35 6.63
N VAL A 52 -19.08 5.80 5.94
CA VAL A 52 -19.42 7.22 5.78
C VAL A 52 -19.76 7.93 7.11
N ARG A 53 -20.07 7.18 8.17
CA ARG A 53 -20.35 7.74 9.49
C ARG A 53 -19.08 7.98 10.28
N LYS A 54 -17.99 7.29 9.92
CA LYS A 54 -16.74 7.30 10.66
C LYS A 54 -15.71 8.25 10.05
N TYR A 55 -15.73 8.39 8.72
CA TYR A 55 -14.74 9.17 7.98
C TYR A 55 -15.41 10.18 7.07
N GLY A 56 -15.11 11.47 7.29
CA GLY A 56 -15.62 12.59 6.51
C GLY A 56 -14.59 13.16 5.51
N ARG A 57 -13.31 12.76 5.65
CA ARG A 57 -12.21 13.27 4.84
C ARG A 57 -11.27 12.16 4.39
N ALA A 58 -10.59 12.37 3.26
CA ALA A 58 -9.52 11.50 2.80
C ALA A 58 -8.33 12.32 2.27
N VAL A 59 -7.12 11.88 2.62
CA VAL A 59 -5.89 12.25 1.93
C VAL A 59 -5.59 11.13 0.96
N VAL A 60 -5.44 11.45 -0.31
CA VAL A 60 -5.22 10.48 -1.39
C VAL A 60 -3.84 10.67 -1.96
N ILE A 61 -3.04 9.61 -1.99
CA ILE A 61 -1.70 9.57 -2.57
C ILE A 61 -1.75 8.69 -3.82
N GLY A 62 -1.31 9.22 -4.94
CA GLY A 62 -1.18 8.50 -6.21
C GLY A 62 0.09 7.65 -6.28
N ASP A 63 0.60 7.47 -7.51
CA ASP A 63 1.81 6.71 -7.82
C ASP A 63 3.03 7.21 -7.05
N ILE A 64 3.79 6.29 -6.47
CA ILE A 64 4.97 6.62 -5.65
C ILE A 64 6.24 6.09 -6.31
N HIS A 65 6.20 4.89 -6.85
CA HIS A 65 7.30 4.31 -7.62
C HIS A 65 8.67 4.40 -6.92
N GLY A 66 8.73 3.99 -5.67
CA GLY A 66 9.99 3.98 -4.93
C GLY A 66 10.54 5.34 -4.52
N ASP A 67 9.79 6.44 -4.69
CA ASP A 67 10.17 7.79 -4.23
C ASP A 67 9.76 8.00 -2.77
N LEU A 68 10.46 7.32 -1.87
CA LEU A 68 10.22 7.41 -0.43
C LEU A 68 10.43 8.82 0.12
N ASP A 69 11.41 9.56 -0.40
CA ASP A 69 11.77 10.87 0.14
C ASP A 69 10.66 11.88 -0.13
N THR A 70 10.09 11.87 -1.33
CA THR A 70 8.92 12.70 -1.65
C THR A 70 7.70 12.27 -0.83
N LEU A 71 7.44 10.97 -0.71
CA LEU A 71 6.34 10.48 0.13
C LEU A 71 6.46 10.98 1.57
N VAL A 72 7.62 10.81 2.20
CA VAL A 72 7.87 11.29 3.58
C VAL A 72 7.66 12.79 3.68
N SER A 73 8.19 13.57 2.72
CA SER A 73 8.04 15.03 2.70
C SER A 73 6.56 15.45 2.61
N ILE A 74 5.75 14.77 1.81
CA ILE A 74 4.31 15.03 1.71
C ILE A 74 3.62 14.74 3.05
N LEU A 75 3.89 13.57 3.65
CA LEU A 75 3.25 13.16 4.91
C LEU A 75 3.64 14.09 6.09
N GLU A 76 4.86 14.62 6.07
CA GLU A 76 5.31 15.62 7.02
C GLU A 76 4.62 16.98 6.81
N HIS A 77 4.52 17.42 5.55
CA HIS A 77 3.90 18.68 5.19
C HIS A 77 2.43 18.77 5.62
N ILE A 78 1.69 17.67 5.46
CA ILE A 78 0.27 17.60 5.88
C ILE A 78 0.08 17.33 7.37
N ASP A 79 1.16 17.12 8.14
CA ASP A 79 1.10 16.70 9.55
C ASP A 79 0.20 15.45 9.73
N LEU A 80 0.61 14.35 9.07
CA LEU A 80 -0.21 13.13 8.98
C LEU A 80 -0.76 12.66 10.33
N GLU A 81 0.04 12.70 11.41
CA GLU A 81 -0.43 12.24 12.72
C GLU A 81 -1.59 13.07 13.24
N ARG A 82 -1.55 14.38 13.04
CA ARG A 82 -2.66 15.25 13.40
C ARG A 82 -3.89 14.93 12.54
N VAL A 83 -3.68 14.83 11.23
CA VAL A 83 -4.74 14.56 10.26
C VAL A 83 -5.44 13.23 10.55
N LEU A 84 -4.69 12.17 10.87
CA LEU A 84 -5.27 10.85 11.16
C LEU A 84 -5.92 10.73 12.56
N ARG A 85 -5.75 11.70 13.45
CA ARG A 85 -6.51 11.73 14.73
C ARG A 85 -7.96 12.15 14.55
N GLU A 86 -8.24 12.81 13.44
CA GLU A 86 -9.58 13.28 13.09
C GLU A 86 -10.35 12.19 12.31
N ASP A 87 -11.43 12.57 11.67
CA ASP A 87 -12.27 11.71 10.80
C ASP A 87 -11.67 11.52 9.39
N THR A 88 -10.36 11.33 9.29
CA THR A 88 -9.63 11.33 8.02
C THR A 88 -9.02 9.97 7.73
N LEU A 89 -9.12 9.53 6.47
CA LEU A 89 -8.42 8.38 5.90
C LEU A 89 -7.17 8.81 5.15
N LEU A 90 -6.17 7.95 5.12
CA LEU A 90 -5.06 8.00 4.17
C LEU A 90 -5.26 6.86 3.17
N ILE A 91 -5.39 7.22 1.89
CA ILE A 91 -5.63 6.26 0.81
C ILE A 91 -4.46 6.32 -0.17
N PHE A 92 -3.76 5.21 -0.31
CA PHE A 92 -2.75 5.00 -1.36
C PHE A 92 -3.42 4.30 -2.54
N LEU A 93 -3.25 4.85 -3.75
CA LEU A 93 -3.91 4.31 -4.94
C LEU A 93 -3.15 3.14 -5.59
N GLY A 94 -1.90 2.85 -5.18
CA GLY A 94 -1.07 1.81 -5.75
C GLY A 94 0.22 2.34 -6.35
N ASP A 95 0.92 1.50 -7.11
CA ASP A 95 2.21 1.78 -7.75
C ASP A 95 3.29 2.20 -6.74
N TYR A 96 3.55 1.29 -5.80
CA TYR A 96 4.54 1.49 -4.73
C TYR A 96 5.96 1.21 -5.19
N VAL A 97 6.11 0.23 -6.09
CA VAL A 97 7.39 -0.31 -6.57
C VAL A 97 7.69 0.12 -8.00
N ASP A 98 8.82 -0.32 -8.50
CA ASP A 98 9.40 0.01 -9.80
C ASP A 98 9.87 1.46 -9.95
N ARG A 99 10.82 1.70 -10.86
CA ARG A 99 11.38 2.99 -11.30
C ARG A 99 12.31 3.68 -10.31
N GLY A 100 11.88 3.90 -9.07
CA GLY A 100 12.66 4.67 -8.09
C GLY A 100 13.71 3.85 -7.34
N ASP A 101 14.60 4.54 -6.64
CA ASP A 101 15.75 3.91 -5.98
C ASP A 101 15.41 3.23 -4.66
N LYS A 102 14.29 3.60 -4.01
CA LYS A 102 13.91 3.12 -2.68
C LYS A 102 12.61 2.30 -2.71
N GLN A 103 12.47 1.43 -3.73
CA GLN A 103 11.25 0.65 -3.98
C GLN A 103 10.85 -0.22 -2.78
N LEU A 104 11.79 -0.98 -2.25
CA LEU A 104 11.57 -1.84 -1.08
C LEU A 104 11.23 -1.00 0.15
N GLU A 105 12.02 0.03 0.43
CA GLU A 105 11.80 0.91 1.57
C GLU A 105 10.43 1.59 1.52
N THR A 106 9.97 1.96 0.32
CA THR A 106 8.63 2.54 0.10
C THR A 106 7.55 1.53 0.46
N LEU A 107 7.63 0.29 -0.04
CA LEU A 107 6.70 -0.77 0.30
C LEU A 107 6.69 -1.07 1.80
N LEU A 108 7.87 -1.18 2.43
CA LEU A 108 7.99 -1.41 3.87
C LEU A 108 7.44 -0.24 4.69
N PHE A 109 7.64 0.99 4.25
CA PHE A 109 7.15 2.17 4.95
C PHE A 109 5.63 2.26 4.92
N ILE A 110 5.01 2.01 3.77
CA ILE A 110 3.55 1.93 3.62
C ILE A 110 2.99 0.79 4.46
N SER A 111 3.64 -0.38 4.45
CA SER A 111 3.30 -1.51 5.32
C SER A 111 3.30 -1.12 6.78
N LYS A 112 4.33 -0.37 7.21
CA LYS A 112 4.44 0.12 8.59
C LYS A 112 3.38 1.14 8.95
N LEU A 113 3.03 2.05 8.03
CA LEU A 113 1.91 2.97 8.24
C LEU A 113 0.60 2.21 8.42
N LYS A 114 0.37 1.17 7.61
CA LYS A 114 -0.80 0.29 7.74
C LYS A 114 -0.84 -0.41 9.10
N THR A 115 0.29 -0.93 9.56
CA THR A 115 0.41 -1.54 10.90
C THR A 115 0.08 -0.54 12.02
N LEU A 116 0.59 0.69 11.92
CA LEU A 116 0.43 1.70 12.97
C LEU A 116 -0.99 2.29 13.03
N TYR A 117 -1.63 2.49 11.89
CA TYR A 117 -2.90 3.23 11.81
C TYR A 117 -4.11 2.36 11.41
N GLY A 118 -3.89 1.07 11.13
CA GLY A 118 -4.94 0.09 10.88
C GLY A 118 -5.88 0.49 9.75
N GLU A 119 -7.18 0.47 10.03
CA GLU A 119 -8.23 0.79 9.07
C GLU A 119 -8.22 2.24 8.55
N ARG A 120 -7.47 3.15 9.20
CA ARG A 120 -7.32 4.53 8.74
C ARG A 120 -6.38 4.66 7.53
N VAL A 121 -5.63 3.62 7.22
CA VAL A 121 -4.77 3.56 6.04
C VAL A 121 -5.32 2.50 5.09
N ILE A 122 -5.71 2.92 3.89
CA ILE A 122 -6.17 2.04 2.81
C ILE A 122 -5.06 2.00 1.76
N THR A 123 -4.67 0.79 1.38
CA THR A 123 -3.65 0.56 0.35
C THR A 123 -4.30 -0.17 -0.82
N LEU A 124 -4.42 0.47 -1.96
CA LEU A 124 -4.98 -0.12 -3.16
C LEU A 124 -3.89 -0.74 -4.03
N ARG A 125 -4.30 -1.58 -4.97
CA ARG A 125 -3.42 -2.22 -5.94
C ARG A 125 -3.25 -1.34 -7.17
N GLY A 126 -2.01 -1.04 -7.53
CA GLY A 126 -1.65 -0.45 -8.81
C GLY A 126 -1.30 -1.51 -9.86
N ASN A 127 -1.00 -1.08 -11.09
CA ASN A 127 -0.58 -2.00 -12.13
C ASN A 127 0.88 -2.46 -11.96
N HIS A 128 1.69 -1.74 -11.17
CA HIS A 128 3.05 -2.14 -10.81
C HIS A 128 3.10 -3.10 -9.60
N GLU A 129 1.96 -3.46 -9.02
CA GLU A 129 1.76 -4.63 -8.18
C GLU A 129 1.10 -5.75 -8.99
N PRO A 130 1.76 -6.28 -10.08
CA PRO A 130 1.10 -7.04 -11.12
C PRO A 130 0.63 -8.41 -10.62
N PRO A 131 -0.52 -8.89 -11.11
CA PRO A 131 -0.83 -10.31 -11.00
C PRO A 131 0.09 -11.11 -11.91
N GLU A 132 0.33 -12.37 -11.57
CA GLU A 132 1.20 -13.26 -12.36
C GLU A 132 0.75 -13.40 -13.82
N SER A 133 -0.58 -13.30 -14.05
CA SER A 133 -1.20 -13.40 -15.37
C SER A 133 -1.11 -12.14 -16.24
N LEU A 134 -0.74 -10.99 -15.66
CA LEU A 134 -0.70 -9.71 -16.38
C LEU A 134 0.59 -8.94 -16.02
N PRO A 135 1.72 -9.29 -16.63
CA PRO A 135 2.99 -8.64 -16.35
C PRO A 135 2.96 -7.17 -16.77
N VAL A 136 3.66 -6.33 -16.00
CA VAL A 136 3.87 -4.91 -16.29
C VAL A 136 5.29 -4.68 -16.82
N TYR A 137 5.49 -3.61 -17.58
CA TYR A 137 6.79 -3.20 -18.08
C TYR A 137 7.00 -1.68 -17.96
N PRO A 138 8.18 -1.22 -17.50
CA PRO A 138 9.24 -2.01 -16.86
C PRO A 138 8.81 -2.54 -15.50
N HIS A 139 9.35 -3.69 -15.08
CA HIS A 139 9.17 -4.25 -13.74
C HIS A 139 10.56 -4.61 -13.19
N ASP A 140 11.20 -3.64 -12.54
CA ASP A 140 12.57 -3.74 -12.05
C ASP A 140 12.68 -4.01 -10.54
N TYR A 141 11.57 -4.07 -9.83
CA TYR A 141 11.52 -4.42 -8.40
C TYR A 141 12.17 -5.78 -8.08
N PRO A 142 11.95 -6.86 -8.86
CA PRO A 142 12.65 -8.13 -8.63
C PRO A 142 14.17 -8.00 -8.78
N ASP A 143 14.63 -7.18 -9.73
CA ASP A 143 16.06 -6.95 -9.94
C ASP A 143 16.65 -6.13 -8.78
N ALA A 144 15.95 -5.12 -8.27
CA ALA A 144 16.35 -4.37 -7.07
C ALA A 144 16.54 -5.29 -5.86
N LEU A 145 15.62 -6.25 -5.65
CA LEU A 145 15.74 -7.27 -4.62
C LEU A 145 16.93 -8.21 -4.86
N ARG A 146 17.14 -8.64 -6.11
CA ARG A 146 18.25 -9.52 -6.49
C ARG A 146 19.62 -8.88 -6.22
N TRP A 147 19.78 -7.62 -6.61
CA TRP A 147 21.00 -6.86 -6.35
C TRP A 147 21.31 -6.72 -4.86
N ARG A 148 20.29 -6.51 -4.05
CA ARG A 148 20.44 -6.28 -2.60
C ARG A 148 20.64 -7.57 -1.80
N PHE A 149 19.88 -8.63 -2.09
CA PHE A 149 19.79 -9.82 -1.24
C PHE A 149 20.35 -11.11 -1.85
N GLY A 150 20.93 -11.05 -3.05
CA GLY A 150 21.53 -12.22 -3.70
C GLY A 150 20.55 -13.39 -3.79
N SER A 151 20.90 -14.56 -3.27
CA SER A 151 20.07 -15.77 -3.36
C SER A 151 18.72 -15.68 -2.63
N GLN A 152 18.56 -14.76 -1.69
CA GLN A 152 17.34 -14.62 -0.88
C GLN A 152 16.25 -13.79 -1.58
N TRP A 153 16.55 -13.11 -2.68
CA TRP A 153 15.63 -12.20 -3.38
C TRP A 153 14.31 -12.86 -3.77
N ARG A 154 14.35 -14.11 -4.22
CA ARG A 154 13.18 -14.82 -4.74
C ARG A 154 12.12 -15.00 -3.65
N ARG A 155 12.56 -15.39 -2.44
CA ARG A 155 11.66 -15.52 -1.27
C ARG A 155 10.97 -14.20 -0.96
N LEU A 156 11.71 -13.08 -0.98
CA LEU A 156 11.14 -11.75 -0.71
C LEU A 156 10.16 -11.32 -1.79
N TYR A 157 10.51 -11.57 -3.05
CA TYR A 157 9.63 -11.26 -4.17
C TYR A 157 8.33 -12.10 -4.15
N ASP A 158 8.44 -13.41 -3.86
CA ASP A 158 7.26 -14.28 -3.74
C ASP A 158 6.36 -13.84 -2.58
N LEU A 159 6.92 -13.33 -1.49
CA LEU A 159 6.15 -12.75 -0.39
C LEU A 159 5.48 -11.43 -0.82
N SER A 160 6.19 -10.57 -1.54
CA SER A 160 5.61 -9.33 -2.10
C SER A 160 4.45 -9.63 -3.05
N LYS A 161 4.57 -10.64 -3.92
CA LYS A 161 3.47 -11.07 -4.80
C LYS A 161 2.21 -11.49 -4.01
N LYS A 162 2.38 -12.23 -2.92
CA LYS A 162 1.25 -12.58 -2.04
C LYS A 162 0.57 -11.35 -1.46
N ILE A 163 1.34 -10.33 -1.09
CA ILE A 163 0.80 -9.05 -0.63
C ILE A 163 0.06 -8.36 -1.78
N PHE A 164 0.64 -8.28 -2.97
CA PHE A 164 0.03 -7.67 -4.15
C PHE A 164 -1.32 -8.30 -4.48
N ASP A 165 -1.44 -9.62 -4.34
CA ASP A 165 -2.70 -10.34 -4.56
C ASP A 165 -3.77 -10.07 -3.49
N LEU A 166 -3.36 -9.59 -2.32
CA LEU A 166 -4.26 -9.19 -1.23
C LEU A 166 -4.67 -7.71 -1.30
N LEU A 167 -3.99 -6.88 -2.08
CA LEU A 167 -4.35 -5.47 -2.20
C LEU A 167 -5.70 -5.31 -2.90
N PRO A 168 -6.64 -4.54 -2.33
CA PRO A 168 -7.91 -4.24 -2.97
C PRO A 168 -7.72 -3.36 -4.21
N TYR A 169 -8.61 -3.50 -5.18
CA TYR A 169 -8.59 -2.69 -6.42
C TYR A 169 -9.28 -1.34 -6.26
N ALA A 170 -10.23 -1.24 -5.33
CA ALA A 170 -11.00 -0.01 -5.12
C ALA A 170 -11.38 0.20 -3.67
N ALA A 171 -11.59 1.47 -3.30
CA ALA A 171 -12.26 1.86 -2.07
C ALA A 171 -13.49 2.72 -2.42
N VAL A 172 -14.64 2.42 -1.82
CA VAL A 172 -15.91 3.05 -2.16
C VAL A 172 -16.46 3.82 -0.96
N TYR A 173 -16.64 5.11 -1.16
CA TYR A 173 -17.39 5.97 -0.26
C TYR A 173 -18.80 6.13 -0.85
N ARG A 174 -19.74 5.32 -0.39
CA ARG A 174 -21.06 5.17 -1.04
C ARG A 174 -21.80 6.49 -1.21
N GLY A 175 -22.26 6.70 -2.45
CA GLY A 175 -22.99 7.91 -2.84
C GLY A 175 -22.09 9.15 -3.02
N THR A 176 -20.78 9.04 -2.85
CA THR A 176 -19.87 10.19 -2.87
C THR A 176 -18.67 10.00 -3.79
N ALA A 177 -17.86 8.95 -3.60
CA ALA A 177 -16.61 8.77 -4.32
C ALA A 177 -16.21 7.29 -4.46
N VAL A 178 -15.47 7.01 -5.53
CA VAL A 178 -14.75 5.75 -5.73
C VAL A 178 -13.27 6.08 -5.93
N PHE A 179 -12.42 5.41 -5.19
CA PHE A 179 -10.97 5.53 -5.29
C PHE A 179 -10.43 4.26 -5.93
N LEU A 180 -9.65 4.40 -6.99
CA LEU A 180 -9.00 3.30 -7.71
C LEU A 180 -7.77 3.83 -8.44
N HIS A 181 -6.82 2.93 -8.72
CA HIS A 181 -5.59 3.29 -9.44
C HIS A 181 -5.84 3.55 -10.92
N GLY A 182 -6.60 2.69 -11.57
CA GLY A 182 -6.88 2.78 -13.02
C GLY A 182 -8.28 3.33 -13.34
N GLY A 183 -8.78 2.98 -14.52
CA GLY A 183 -10.13 3.36 -14.97
C GLY A 183 -11.20 2.36 -14.55
N VAL A 184 -12.45 2.81 -14.54
CA VAL A 184 -13.59 1.93 -14.38
C VAL A 184 -13.85 1.21 -15.71
N PRO A 185 -14.04 -0.14 -15.73
CA PRO A 185 -14.39 -0.84 -16.95
C PRO A 185 -15.71 -0.29 -17.55
N VAL A 186 -15.67 0.09 -18.82
CA VAL A 186 -16.86 0.57 -19.55
C VAL A 186 -17.53 -0.64 -20.21
N PHE A 187 -18.10 -1.53 -19.42
CA PHE A 187 -18.94 -2.62 -19.93
C PHE A 187 -20.39 -2.41 -19.51
N SER A 188 -21.31 -2.80 -20.38
CA SER A 188 -22.76 -2.58 -20.24
C SER A 188 -23.43 -3.39 -19.11
N THR A 189 -22.67 -4.13 -18.32
CA THR A 189 -23.17 -4.94 -17.20
C THR A 189 -22.22 -4.81 -16.02
N ILE A 190 -22.38 -3.73 -15.24
CA ILE A 190 -21.74 -3.63 -13.91
C ILE A 190 -22.77 -4.07 -12.86
N ASP A 191 -23.21 -5.32 -12.93
CA ASP A 191 -24.05 -5.92 -11.89
C ASP A 191 -23.24 -6.33 -10.64
N CYS A 192 -21.93 -6.08 -10.63
CA CYS A 192 -21.03 -6.50 -9.56
C CYS A 192 -20.72 -5.40 -8.51
N TRP A 193 -21.36 -4.23 -8.59
CA TRP A 193 -21.16 -3.12 -7.66
C TRP A 193 -22.37 -2.83 -6.75
N GLU A 194 -23.44 -3.65 -6.82
CA GLU A 194 -24.57 -3.59 -5.91
C GLU A 194 -24.33 -4.27 -4.56
#